data_2693b2d3a88fdefe6ccf2b15f6041dc3
#
_entry.id   2693b2d3a88fdefe6ccf2b15f6041dc3
#
_cell.length_a   1.000
_cell.length_b   1.000
_cell.length_c   1.000
_cell.angle_alpha   90.00
_cell.angle_beta   90.00
_cell.angle_gamma   90.00
#
_symmetry.space_group_name_H-M   'P 1'
#
loop_
_entity.id
_entity.type
_entity.pdbx_description
1 polymer ?
#
loop_
_entity_poly.entity_id
_entity_poly.type
_entity_poly.pdbx_seq_one_letter_code
_entity_poly.pdbx_strand_id
1 'polypeptide(L)' 'MYTDEKWVGIDETANHLDVNKDTIRNWIKKTDIPAHRIGRQWKFKLSEVDEWVKSGKSALE' A
#
# COMPACT_ATOMS: atom_id res chain seq x y z
N MET A 1 9.55 -11.51 15.07
CA MET A 1 9.66 -10.25 15.80
C MET A 1 8.44 -9.39 15.60
N TYR A 2 7.92 -8.88 16.67
CA TYR A 2 6.71 -8.11 16.63
C TYR A 2 7.04 -6.64 16.36
N THR A 3 6.35 -6.02 15.45
CA THR A 3 6.52 -4.61 15.21
C THR A 3 5.25 -3.87 15.56
N ASP A 4 5.44 -2.67 16.05
CA ASP A 4 4.35 -1.84 16.50
C ASP A 4 3.97 -0.83 15.42
N GLU A 5 3.89 -1.31 14.22
CA GLU A 5 3.68 -0.44 13.07
C GLU A 5 2.23 0.01 13.01
N LYS A 6 2.03 1.29 12.81
CA LYS A 6 0.67 1.80 12.71
C LYS A 6 0.11 1.67 11.30
N TRP A 7 -1.19 1.76 11.22
CA TRP A 7 -1.86 1.78 9.92
C TRP A 7 -1.76 3.16 9.31
N VAL A 8 -1.59 3.21 8.00
CA VAL A 8 -1.51 4.48 7.29
C VAL A 8 -2.50 4.47 6.14
N GLY A 9 -2.87 5.65 5.68
CA GLY A 9 -3.82 5.79 4.60
C GLY A 9 -3.17 5.83 3.24
N ILE A 10 -4.00 6.08 2.22
CA ILE A 10 -3.54 6.15 0.84
C ILE A 10 -2.51 7.27 0.67
N ASP A 11 -2.77 8.43 1.26
CA ASP A 11 -1.87 9.58 1.11
C ASP A 11 -0.47 9.27 1.60
N GLU A 12 -0.39 8.70 2.78
CA GLU A 12 0.90 8.41 3.38
C GLU A 12 1.61 7.29 2.62
N THR A 13 0.85 6.30 2.16
CA THR A 13 1.43 5.23 1.37
C THR A 13 1.99 5.77 0.06
N ALA A 14 1.26 6.65 -0.60
CA ALA A 14 1.73 7.26 -1.84
C ALA A 14 3.00 8.07 -1.62
N ASN A 15 3.04 8.82 -0.52
CA ASN A 15 4.24 9.58 -0.17
C ASN A 15 5.42 8.66 0.08
N HIS A 16 5.17 7.58 0.79
CA HIS A 16 6.23 6.63 1.12
C HIS A 16 6.86 6.03 -0.14
N LEU A 17 6.04 5.75 -1.13
CA LEU A 17 6.51 5.16 -2.38
C LEU A 17 6.83 6.21 -3.43
N ASP A 18 6.58 7.47 -3.13
CA ASP A 18 6.82 8.58 -4.04
C ASP A 18 6.03 8.41 -5.33
N VAL A 19 4.77 8.06 -5.19
CA VAL A 19 3.87 7.94 -6.33
C VAL A 19 2.62 8.75 -6.05
N ASN A 20 1.81 8.86 -7.07
CA ASN A 20 0.55 9.57 -7.03
C ASN A 20 -0.49 8.77 -6.27
N LYS A 21 -1.41 9.43 -5.59
CA LYS A 21 -2.50 8.75 -4.90
C LYS A 21 -3.35 7.93 -5.85
N ASP A 22 -3.54 8.42 -7.04
CA ASP A 22 -4.33 7.69 -8.03
C ASP A 22 -3.66 6.37 -8.41
N THR A 23 -2.35 6.34 -8.39
CA THR A 23 -1.61 5.11 -8.63
C THR A 23 -1.95 4.07 -7.57
N ILE A 24 -1.99 4.49 -6.30
CA ILE A 24 -2.36 3.58 -5.22
C ILE A 24 -3.78 3.06 -5.42
N ARG A 25 -4.71 3.94 -5.76
CA ARG A 25 -6.10 3.53 -5.99
C ARG A 25 -6.21 2.53 -7.14
N ASN A 26 -5.45 2.75 -8.19
CA ASN A 26 -5.41 1.82 -9.30
C ASN A 26 -4.89 0.46 -8.87
N TRP A 27 -3.84 0.45 -8.09
CA TRP A 27 -3.25 -0.80 -7.63
C TRP A 27 -4.22 -1.58 -6.76
N ILE A 28 -5.02 -0.90 -5.95
CA ILE A 28 -6.03 -1.56 -5.13
C ILE A 28 -7.00 -2.32 -6.02
N LYS A 29 -7.34 -1.75 -7.16
CA LYS A 29 -8.30 -2.36 -8.07
C LYS A 29 -7.68 -3.43 -8.96
N LYS A 30 -6.45 -3.24 -9.37
CA LYS A 30 -5.86 -4.08 -10.42
C LYS A 30 -4.80 -5.05 -9.94
N THR A 31 -4.32 -4.89 -8.73
CA THR A 31 -3.27 -5.75 -8.23
C THR A 31 -3.63 -6.28 -6.86
N ASP A 32 -2.75 -7.09 -6.31
CA ASP A 32 -2.97 -7.62 -4.98
C ASP A 32 -2.16 -6.88 -3.91
N ILE A 33 -1.97 -5.58 -4.11
CA ILE A 33 -1.31 -4.77 -3.10
C ILE A 33 -1.97 -5.00 -1.74
N PRO A 34 -1.18 -5.19 -0.67
CA PRO A 34 -1.73 -5.50 0.65
C PRO A 34 -2.45 -4.28 1.25
N ALA A 35 -3.71 -4.14 0.92
CA ALA A 35 -4.57 -3.08 1.40
C ALA A 35 -5.67 -3.68 2.24
N HIS A 36 -6.01 -3.02 3.33
CA HIS A 36 -7.03 -3.50 4.26
C HIS A 36 -8.08 -2.43 4.44
N ARG A 37 -9.33 -2.88 4.47
CA ARG A 37 -10.43 -1.96 4.64
C ARG A 37 -10.75 -1.82 6.12
N ILE A 38 -10.59 -0.61 6.63
CA ILE A 38 -10.93 -0.33 8.03
C ILE A 38 -11.98 0.75 8.02
N GLY A 39 -13.19 0.37 8.41
CA GLY A 39 -14.32 1.28 8.27
C GLY A 39 -14.52 1.60 6.81
N ARG A 40 -14.44 2.86 6.46
CA ARG A 40 -14.66 3.30 5.09
C ARG A 40 -13.38 3.63 4.35
N GLN A 41 -12.24 3.35 4.98
CA GLN A 41 -10.97 3.78 4.41
C GLN A 41 -10.07 2.60 4.16
N TRP A 42 -9.25 2.74 3.13
CA TRP A 42 -8.19 1.78 2.87
C TRP A 42 -7.00 2.12 3.74
N LYS A 43 -6.46 1.12 4.40
CA LYS A 43 -5.31 1.28 5.27
C LYS A 43 -4.24 0.28 4.90
N PHE A 44 -3.01 0.66 5.18
CA PHE A 44 -1.85 -0.13 4.78
C PHE A 44 -0.87 -0.23 5.93
N LYS A 45 -0.11 -1.30 5.92
CA LYS A 45 1.09 -1.40 6.74
C LYS A 45 2.27 -1.23 5.80
N LEU A 46 3.10 -0.23 6.04
CA LEU A 46 4.16 0.09 5.11
C LEU A 46 5.14 -1.06 4.91
N SER A 47 5.38 -1.85 5.94
CA SER A 47 6.25 -3.01 5.79
C SER A 47 5.70 -4.01 4.80
N GLU A 48 4.39 -4.22 4.81
CA GLU A 48 3.75 -5.13 3.86
C GLU A 48 3.83 -4.58 2.45
N VAL A 49 3.60 -3.28 2.32
CA VAL A 49 3.67 -2.63 1.01
C VAL A 49 5.08 -2.73 0.44
N ASP A 50 6.08 -2.51 1.29
CA ASP A 50 7.47 -2.61 0.85
C ASP A 50 7.79 -4.00 0.33
N GLU A 51 7.34 -5.03 1.04
CA GLU A 51 7.58 -6.40 0.60
C GLU A 51 6.90 -6.66 -0.74
N TRP A 52 5.70 -6.16 -0.90
CA TRP A 52 4.97 -6.34 -2.15
C TRP A 52 5.70 -5.67 -3.30
N VAL A 53 6.19 -4.46 -3.07
CA VAL A 53 6.95 -3.74 -4.09
C VAL A 53 8.23 -4.49 -4.43
N LYS A 54 8.92 -4.99 -3.41
CA LYS A 54 10.17 -5.72 -3.63
C LYS A 54 9.97 -6.98 -4.43
N SER A 55 8.78 -7.55 -4.37
CA SER A 55 8.49 -8.75 -5.13
C SER A 55 8.32 -8.46 -6.62
N GLY A 56 8.30 -7.20 -7.00
CA GLY A 56 8.19 -6.80 -8.40
C GLY A 56 6.78 -6.70 -8.91
N LYS A 57 5.79 -6.91 -8.06
CA LYS A 57 4.40 -6.93 -8.53
C LYS A 57 3.90 -5.57 -8.96
N SER A 58 4.46 -4.51 -8.39
CA SER A 58 4.04 -3.17 -8.77
C SER A 58 4.51 -2.78 -10.16
N ALA A 59 5.43 -3.53 -10.72
CA ALA A 59 5.98 -3.22 -12.04
C ALA A 59 5.21 -3.86 -13.18
N LEU A 60 4.11 -4.51 -12.87
CA LEU A 60 3.33 -5.19 -13.87
C LEU A 60 2.42 -4.30 -14.67
N GLU A 61 2.43 -3.02 -14.47
CA GLU A 61 1.52 -2.19 -15.14
C GLU A 61 1.92 -1.77 -16.48
#